data_8e084bf3bf53dceb9a0ada079ea0ce25
#
_entry.id   8e084bf3bf53dceb9a0ada079ea0ce25
#
_cell.length_a   1.000
_cell.length_b   1.000
_cell.length_c   1.000
_cell.angle_alpha   90.00
_cell.angle_beta   90.00
_cell.angle_gamma   90.00
#
_symmetry.space_group_name_H-M   'P 1'
#
loop_
_entity.id
_entity.type
_entity.pdbx_description
1 polymer ?
#
loop_
_entity_poly.entity_id
_entity_poly.type
_entity_poly.pdbx_seq_one_letter_code
_entity_poly.pdbx_strand_id
1 'polypeptide(L)'
;MVFNFQGRAQIYLPEPFGSASLARRMSSLIDLTTQLASGRELTADEVEVAALALMTTEDSDEVKADFLAALAGKGETASEVASFARVFRARAVDPGVQAWASRAIDIVGTGGDHAGGFNISSLVVLVLASAGAVVMKHGNRGVTSKCGSADLLAGLGVNLDATPDKLRRALDELGFVFFFAPGYHPAFKNIAPVRKALAARGQRSVFNILGPLINPGRPAHVLLGVYSSAWVPKLAAALDSLGTGSGLAAHGVIDGQRGIDELTTATRNRVQGFGRLRDISAEWTAEDFGLSLSPFADLQGGDLAANLELTKSVLAGRGPQGLVDTIVLNAAIGMWIVGLRPTVRDGVEYARELLLGGAVARKIEATREFYAS
;
A
#
# COMPACT_ATOMS: atom_id res chain seq x y z
N MET A 1 32.14 42.73 51.16
CA MET A 1 31.01 42.33 52.00
C MET A 1 29.93 43.38 51.83
N VAL A 2 28.97 43.15 51.05
CA VAL A 2 27.53 43.59 51.07
C VAL A 2 26.88 43.04 49.85
N PHE A 3 25.94 42.12 50.01
CA PHE A 3 25.07 41.57 48.99
C PHE A 3 24.05 42.62 48.55
N ASN A 4 23.73 42.72 47.22
CA ASN A 4 22.49 43.28 46.78
C ASN A 4 21.84 42.32 45.77
N PHE A 5 20.73 41.70 46.21
CA PHE A 5 19.86 40.82 45.49
C PHE A 5 18.93 41.65 44.63
N GLN A 6 18.97 41.59 43.31
CA GLN A 6 17.81 41.78 42.46
C GLN A 6 17.93 40.85 41.23
N GLY A 7 17.46 39.61 41.40
CA GLY A 7 17.27 38.64 40.35
C GLY A 7 16.07 39.00 39.47
N ARG A 8 16.27 39.41 38.26
CA ARG A 8 15.30 39.27 37.16
C ARG A 8 15.84 38.23 36.19
N ALA A 9 15.22 37.07 36.17
CA ALA A 9 15.41 36.08 35.12
C ALA A 9 14.90 36.67 33.80
N GLN A 10 15.82 37.03 32.93
CA GLN A 10 15.49 37.38 31.56
C GLN A 10 15.28 36.07 30.82
N ILE A 11 14.00 35.72 30.57
CA ILE A 11 13.62 34.62 29.69
C ILE A 11 14.01 35.04 28.28
N TYR A 12 15.09 34.43 27.76
CA TYR A 12 15.43 34.50 26.36
C TYR A 12 14.37 33.68 25.60
N LEU A 13 13.37 34.35 25.06
CA LEU A 13 12.53 33.78 24.01
C LEU A 13 13.38 33.79 22.74
N PRO A 14 13.58 32.65 22.05
CA PRO A 14 14.22 32.68 20.74
C PRO A 14 13.35 33.56 19.82
N GLU A 15 13.97 34.47 19.11
CA GLU A 15 13.35 35.30 18.08
C GLU A 15 12.58 34.38 17.12
N PRO A 16 11.35 34.73 16.71
CA PRO A 16 10.63 33.96 15.70
C PRO A 16 11.47 34.01 14.42
N PHE A 17 11.80 32.82 13.90
CA PHE A 17 12.49 32.64 12.63
C PHE A 17 11.95 33.63 11.61
N GLY A 18 12.87 34.35 10.98
CA GLY A 18 12.64 35.57 10.23
C GLY A 18 11.49 35.48 9.23
N SER A 19 10.62 36.45 9.33
CA SER A 19 9.49 36.76 8.44
C SER A 19 9.89 37.16 7.00
N ALA A 20 11.14 36.96 6.62
CA ALA A 20 11.65 37.37 5.30
C ALA A 20 11.63 36.24 4.23
N SER A 21 11.25 35.00 4.57
CA SER A 21 11.16 33.91 3.60
C SER A 21 9.73 33.53 3.18
N LEU A 22 8.70 34.10 3.77
CA LEU A 22 7.29 33.79 3.50
C LEU A 22 6.67 34.59 2.33
N ALA A 23 7.43 35.46 1.67
CA ALA A 23 7.00 36.13 0.44
C ALA A 23 7.42 35.40 -0.85
N ARG A 24 7.79 34.10 -0.80
CA ARG A 24 7.75 33.28 -2.00
C ARG A 24 6.29 33.13 -2.38
N ARG A 25 5.87 33.76 -3.49
CA ARG A 25 4.56 33.56 -4.12
C ARG A 25 4.27 32.06 -4.13
N MET A 26 3.40 31.59 -3.25
CA MET A 26 2.92 30.21 -3.32
C MET A 26 2.19 30.10 -4.65
N SER A 27 2.68 29.29 -5.55
CA SER A 27 2.03 29.03 -6.85
C SER A 27 0.65 28.44 -6.58
N SER A 28 -0.37 28.97 -7.19
CA SER A 28 -1.74 28.40 -7.10
C SER A 28 -1.81 27.06 -7.87
N LEU A 29 -2.85 26.26 -7.63
CA LEU A 29 -3.09 25.06 -8.48
C LEU A 29 -3.19 25.43 -9.97
N ILE A 30 -3.71 26.61 -10.30
CA ILE A 30 -3.81 27.11 -11.69
C ILE A 30 -2.42 27.34 -12.29
N ASP A 31 -1.51 27.98 -11.53
CA ASP A 31 -0.14 28.21 -11.98
C ASP A 31 0.60 26.88 -12.21
N LEU A 32 0.45 25.94 -11.25
CA LEU A 32 1.06 24.61 -11.34
C LEU A 32 0.46 23.81 -12.51
N THR A 33 -0.83 23.92 -12.78
CA THR A 33 -1.48 23.31 -13.95
C THR A 33 -0.88 23.81 -15.25
N THR A 34 -0.65 25.12 -15.36
CA THR A 34 -0.02 25.72 -16.53
C THR A 34 1.42 25.21 -16.75
N GLN A 35 2.17 25.06 -15.66
CA GLN A 35 3.53 24.49 -15.70
C GLN A 35 3.51 23.02 -16.16
N LEU A 36 2.62 22.21 -15.64
CA LEU A 36 2.45 20.81 -16.03
C LEU A 36 2.07 20.68 -17.51
N ALA A 37 1.20 21.56 -18.01
CA ALA A 37 0.82 21.58 -19.42
C ALA A 37 2.00 21.90 -20.37
N SER A 38 3.04 22.59 -19.89
CA SER A 38 4.29 22.81 -20.63
C SER A 38 5.27 21.62 -20.56
N GLY A 39 4.92 20.53 -19.86
CA GLY A 39 5.75 19.34 -19.67
C GLY A 39 6.76 19.46 -18.52
N ARG A 40 6.72 20.54 -17.73
CA ARG A 40 7.65 20.74 -16.59
C ARG A 40 7.25 19.88 -15.39
N GLU A 41 8.23 19.20 -14.80
CA GLU A 41 8.06 18.49 -13.54
C GLU A 41 7.90 19.44 -12.36
N LEU A 42 7.15 19.04 -11.35
CA LEU A 42 7.01 19.77 -10.09
C LEU A 42 8.20 19.48 -9.16
N THR A 43 8.70 20.49 -8.51
CA THR A 43 9.63 20.35 -7.38
C THR A 43 8.92 19.79 -6.15
N ALA A 44 9.69 19.31 -5.15
CA ALA A 44 9.09 18.79 -3.91
C ALA A 44 8.25 19.86 -3.18
N ASP A 45 8.69 21.12 -3.16
CA ASP A 45 7.96 22.24 -2.55
C ASP A 45 6.64 22.52 -3.30
N GLU A 46 6.67 22.48 -4.64
CA GLU A 46 5.46 22.66 -5.46
C GLU A 46 4.47 21.50 -5.29
N VAL A 47 4.96 20.27 -5.16
CA VAL A 47 4.12 19.13 -4.81
C VAL A 47 3.50 19.28 -3.43
N GLU A 48 4.24 19.80 -2.45
CA GLU A 48 3.67 20.07 -1.11
C GLU A 48 2.55 21.10 -1.18
N VAL A 49 2.76 22.22 -1.90
CA VAL A 49 1.72 23.24 -2.13
C VAL A 49 0.48 22.62 -2.78
N ALA A 50 0.68 21.86 -3.86
CA ALA A 50 -0.43 21.21 -4.57
C ALA A 50 -1.17 20.21 -3.67
N ALA A 51 -0.46 19.36 -2.95
CA ALA A 51 -1.05 18.38 -2.05
C ALA A 51 -1.89 19.04 -0.95
N LEU A 52 -1.41 20.15 -0.38
CA LEU A 52 -2.14 20.92 0.63
C LEU A 52 -3.41 21.52 0.05
N ALA A 53 -3.33 22.17 -1.10
CA ALA A 53 -4.48 22.76 -1.79
C ALA A 53 -5.55 21.70 -2.14
N LEU A 54 -5.12 20.51 -2.59
CA LEU A 54 -6.04 19.39 -2.86
C LEU A 54 -6.79 18.93 -1.60
N MET A 55 -6.20 19.05 -0.41
CA MET A 55 -6.83 18.63 0.85
C MET A 55 -7.82 19.63 1.42
N THR A 56 -7.81 20.89 0.98
CA THR A 56 -8.70 21.96 1.46
C THR A 56 -9.95 22.05 0.60
N THR A 57 -10.86 22.97 1.00
CA THR A 57 -12.07 23.33 0.23
C THR A 57 -11.94 24.69 -0.42
N GLU A 58 -10.73 25.28 -0.46
CA GLU A 58 -10.50 26.63 -0.99
C GLU A 58 -10.59 26.66 -2.53
N ASP A 59 -10.00 25.65 -3.18
CA ASP A 59 -10.11 25.50 -4.63
C ASP A 59 -11.36 24.68 -5.01
N SER A 60 -11.98 25.04 -6.15
CA SER A 60 -13.12 24.30 -6.69
C SER A 60 -12.71 22.89 -7.16
N ASP A 61 -13.70 21.99 -7.23
CA ASP A 61 -13.46 20.63 -7.74
C ASP A 61 -12.95 20.63 -9.19
N GLU A 62 -13.33 21.63 -10.00
CA GLU A 62 -12.84 21.80 -11.37
C GLU A 62 -11.35 22.13 -11.39
N VAL A 63 -10.91 23.11 -10.61
CA VAL A 63 -9.48 23.49 -10.52
C VAL A 63 -8.63 22.29 -10.07
N LYS A 64 -9.11 21.54 -9.08
CA LYS A 64 -8.44 20.31 -8.62
C LYS A 64 -8.41 19.22 -9.70
N ALA A 65 -9.52 19.06 -10.43
CA ALA A 65 -9.60 18.08 -11.52
C ALA A 65 -8.64 18.43 -12.66
N ASP A 66 -8.58 19.70 -13.05
CA ASP A 66 -7.69 20.18 -14.11
C ASP A 66 -6.21 19.99 -13.74
N PHE A 67 -5.85 20.28 -12.49
CA PHE A 67 -4.51 20.03 -11.98
C PHE A 67 -4.14 18.53 -12.05
N LEU A 68 -5.03 17.66 -11.54
CA LEU A 68 -4.79 16.21 -11.54
C LEU A 68 -4.75 15.65 -12.97
N ALA A 69 -5.58 16.18 -13.87
CA ALA A 69 -5.58 15.83 -15.28
C ALA A 69 -4.27 16.24 -15.97
N ALA A 70 -3.80 17.46 -15.72
CA ALA A 70 -2.54 17.96 -16.29
C ALA A 70 -1.33 17.16 -15.77
N LEU A 71 -1.28 16.82 -14.47
CA LEU A 71 -0.25 15.98 -13.87
C LEU A 71 -0.22 14.59 -14.51
N ALA A 72 -1.39 13.95 -14.66
CA ALA A 72 -1.52 12.65 -15.32
C ALA A 72 -1.19 12.73 -16.82
N GLY A 73 -1.59 13.82 -17.51
CA GLY A 73 -1.31 14.05 -18.93
C GLY A 73 0.19 14.21 -19.21
N LYS A 74 0.92 14.91 -18.33
CA LYS A 74 2.39 14.97 -18.38
C LYS A 74 3.02 13.60 -18.11
N GLY A 75 2.39 12.81 -17.27
CA GLY A 75 2.93 11.58 -16.70
C GLY A 75 3.73 11.85 -15.42
N GLU A 76 3.26 11.33 -14.32
CA GLU A 76 3.89 11.49 -13.00
C GLU A 76 5.28 10.86 -12.97
N THR A 77 6.24 11.56 -12.38
CA THR A 77 7.59 11.03 -12.12
C THR A 77 7.65 10.33 -10.77
N ALA A 78 8.65 9.47 -10.58
CA ALA A 78 8.87 8.81 -9.29
C ALA A 78 9.08 9.82 -8.15
N SER A 79 9.75 10.94 -8.43
CA SER A 79 10.01 12.02 -7.47
C SER A 79 8.71 12.74 -7.05
N GLU A 80 7.85 13.08 -8.01
CA GLU A 80 6.54 13.67 -7.72
C GLU A 80 5.67 12.73 -6.89
N VAL A 81 5.58 11.45 -7.28
CA VAL A 81 4.83 10.43 -6.55
C VAL A 81 5.34 10.27 -5.11
N ALA A 82 6.67 10.20 -4.92
CA ALA A 82 7.28 10.12 -3.59
C ALA A 82 6.97 11.37 -2.75
N SER A 83 6.99 12.56 -3.36
CA SER A 83 6.71 13.81 -2.67
C SER A 83 5.23 13.89 -2.25
N PHE A 84 4.28 13.54 -3.12
CA PHE A 84 2.87 13.40 -2.74
C PHE A 84 2.70 12.40 -1.60
N ALA A 85 3.29 11.21 -1.70
CA ALA A 85 3.20 10.18 -0.67
C ALA A 85 3.74 10.68 0.67
N ARG A 86 4.85 11.41 0.68
CA ARG A 86 5.46 12.01 1.90
C ARG A 86 4.49 12.96 2.58
N VAL A 87 3.85 13.85 1.81
CA VAL A 87 2.88 14.83 2.34
C VAL A 87 1.64 14.14 2.90
N PHE A 88 1.06 13.17 2.19
CA PHE A 88 -0.12 12.44 2.67
C PHE A 88 0.19 11.52 3.86
N ARG A 89 1.36 10.87 3.90
CA ARG A 89 1.82 10.11 5.07
C ARG A 89 1.97 10.97 6.33
N ALA A 90 2.50 12.18 6.18
CA ALA A 90 2.68 13.10 7.30
C ALA A 90 1.35 13.55 7.91
N ARG A 91 0.25 13.46 7.16
CA ARG A 91 -1.10 13.85 7.58
C ARG A 91 -2.03 12.67 7.87
N ALA A 92 -1.53 11.46 7.78
CA ALA A 92 -2.26 10.28 8.20
C ALA A 92 -2.45 10.29 9.73
N VAL A 93 -3.57 9.75 10.18
CA VAL A 93 -3.80 9.49 11.60
C VAL A 93 -2.77 8.46 12.07
N ASP A 94 -2.06 8.76 13.15
CA ASP A 94 -1.06 7.87 13.71
C ASP A 94 -1.74 6.67 14.43
N PRO A 95 -1.49 5.42 13.97
CA PRO A 95 -2.03 4.24 14.65
C PRO A 95 -1.26 3.85 15.93
N GLY A 96 -0.16 4.50 16.25
CA GLY A 96 0.65 4.21 17.45
C GLY A 96 1.38 2.86 17.42
N VAL A 97 1.84 2.44 16.23
CA VAL A 97 2.45 1.11 16.01
C VAL A 97 3.92 1.15 15.60
N GLN A 98 4.62 2.24 15.87
CA GLN A 98 6.01 2.47 15.45
C GLN A 98 6.98 1.40 15.96
N ALA A 99 6.72 0.81 17.14
CA ALA A 99 7.56 -0.21 17.74
C ALA A 99 7.69 -1.49 16.88
N TRP A 100 6.73 -1.75 16.01
CA TRP A 100 6.72 -2.91 15.10
C TRP A 100 7.18 -2.56 13.68
N ALA A 101 7.19 -1.28 13.29
CA ALA A 101 7.37 -0.82 11.91
C ALA A 101 8.66 -1.34 11.25
N SER A 102 9.79 -1.38 11.98
CA SER A 102 11.10 -1.80 11.47
C SER A 102 11.17 -3.25 10.98
N ARG A 103 10.26 -4.11 11.48
CA ARG A 103 10.18 -5.54 11.12
C ARG A 103 8.89 -5.90 10.38
N ALA A 104 8.02 -4.92 10.16
CA ALA A 104 6.72 -5.15 9.55
C ALA A 104 6.79 -5.12 8.02
N ILE A 105 5.87 -5.86 7.40
CA ILE A 105 5.64 -5.85 5.95
C ILE A 105 4.20 -5.45 5.64
N ASP A 106 4.02 -4.67 4.55
CA ASP A 106 2.73 -4.50 3.87
C ASP A 106 2.66 -5.37 2.62
N ILE A 107 1.54 -6.02 2.42
CA ILE A 107 1.21 -6.77 1.20
C ILE A 107 0.04 -6.04 0.55
N VAL A 108 0.33 -5.29 -0.49
CA VAL A 108 -0.61 -4.30 -1.02
C VAL A 108 -0.59 -4.25 -2.54
N GLY A 109 -1.72 -3.95 -3.15
CA GLY A 109 -1.83 -3.69 -4.58
C GLY A 109 -2.33 -2.26 -4.84
N THR A 110 -2.06 -1.75 -6.04
CA THR A 110 -2.61 -0.47 -6.49
C THR A 110 -4.12 -0.54 -6.71
N GLY A 111 -4.64 -1.72 -6.97
CA GLY A 111 -5.98 -1.90 -7.49
C GLY A 111 -6.12 -1.40 -8.93
N GLY A 112 -7.34 -1.53 -9.47
CA GLY A 112 -7.67 -0.95 -10.77
C GLY A 112 -7.10 -1.68 -11.98
N ASP A 113 -6.71 -2.93 -11.83
CA ASP A 113 -6.26 -3.83 -12.90
C ASP A 113 -7.41 -4.39 -13.76
N HIS A 114 -8.64 -4.39 -13.22
CA HIS A 114 -9.84 -4.95 -13.84
C HIS A 114 -9.71 -6.45 -14.21
N ALA A 115 -8.78 -7.16 -13.59
CA ALA A 115 -8.53 -8.57 -13.88
C ALA A 115 -9.59 -9.50 -13.24
N GLY A 116 -10.37 -9.00 -12.27
CA GLY A 116 -11.40 -9.78 -11.59
C GLY A 116 -10.83 -10.85 -10.64
N GLY A 117 -9.59 -10.68 -10.21
CA GLY A 117 -8.89 -11.63 -9.37
C GLY A 117 -9.47 -11.75 -7.95
N PHE A 118 -9.18 -12.89 -7.32
CA PHE A 118 -9.42 -13.12 -5.89
C PHE A 118 -8.53 -12.19 -5.05
N ASN A 119 -8.92 -11.93 -3.79
CA ASN A 119 -8.13 -11.12 -2.85
C ASN A 119 -6.89 -11.87 -2.33
N ILE A 120 -5.95 -12.19 -3.21
CA ILE A 120 -4.74 -12.99 -2.95
C ILE A 120 -3.98 -12.42 -1.75
N SER A 121 -3.69 -11.11 -1.78
CA SER A 121 -2.95 -10.42 -0.73
C SER A 121 -3.56 -10.59 0.67
N SER A 122 -4.89 -10.77 0.79
CA SER A 122 -5.56 -10.96 2.09
C SER A 122 -5.23 -12.31 2.72
N LEU A 123 -5.15 -13.39 1.92
CA LEU A 123 -4.70 -14.70 2.44
C LEU A 123 -3.18 -14.73 2.67
N VAL A 124 -2.41 -14.03 1.84
CA VAL A 124 -0.95 -13.89 2.03
C VAL A 124 -0.63 -13.27 3.40
N VAL A 125 -1.38 -12.26 3.83
CA VAL A 125 -1.27 -11.67 5.17
C VAL A 125 -1.41 -12.73 6.27
N LEU A 126 -2.41 -13.59 6.16
CA LEU A 126 -2.68 -14.63 7.16
C LEU A 126 -1.59 -15.72 7.16
N VAL A 127 -1.07 -16.10 5.98
CA VAL A 127 0.07 -17.02 5.88
C VAL A 127 1.31 -16.42 6.53
N LEU A 128 1.65 -15.15 6.22
CA LEU A 128 2.80 -14.46 6.79
C LEU A 128 2.69 -14.30 8.32
N ALA A 129 1.53 -13.90 8.82
CA ALA A 129 1.29 -13.82 10.25
C ALA A 129 1.37 -15.20 10.94
N SER A 130 0.98 -16.27 10.25
CA SER A 130 1.14 -17.65 10.73
C SER A 130 2.59 -18.11 10.71
N ALA A 131 3.42 -17.54 9.82
CA ALA A 131 4.88 -17.77 9.76
C ALA A 131 5.67 -16.98 10.82
N GLY A 132 5.01 -16.10 11.60
CA GLY A 132 5.66 -15.24 12.58
C GLY A 132 6.14 -13.89 12.05
N ALA A 133 5.79 -13.51 10.81
CA ALA A 133 6.00 -12.16 10.32
C ALA A 133 5.05 -11.17 11.00
N VAL A 134 5.49 -9.93 11.16
CA VAL A 134 4.61 -8.81 11.54
C VAL A 134 4.05 -8.19 10.27
N VAL A 135 2.72 -8.16 10.13
CA VAL A 135 2.08 -7.63 8.93
C VAL A 135 1.21 -6.41 9.25
N MET A 136 1.47 -5.31 8.56
CA MET A 136 0.71 -4.07 8.67
C MET A 136 0.06 -3.79 7.32
N LYS A 137 -1.09 -4.45 7.06
CA LYS A 137 -1.78 -4.28 5.79
C LYS A 137 -2.58 -2.99 5.75
N HIS A 138 -2.34 -2.19 4.73
CA HIS A 138 -3.16 -1.03 4.37
C HIS A 138 -4.08 -1.38 3.21
N GLY A 139 -5.35 -0.99 3.28
CA GLY A 139 -6.28 -1.30 2.20
C GLY A 139 -7.65 -0.65 2.33
N ASN A 140 -8.51 -0.96 1.35
CA ASN A 140 -9.84 -0.36 1.24
C ASN A 140 -10.87 -1.43 0.81
N ARG A 141 -12.15 -1.03 0.82
CA ARG A 141 -13.24 -1.78 0.17
C ARG A 141 -13.07 -1.76 -1.34
N GLY A 142 -13.69 -2.71 -2.01
CA GLY A 142 -13.73 -2.76 -3.48
C GLY A 142 -14.35 -1.49 -4.07
N VAL A 143 -13.61 -0.83 -4.98
CA VAL A 143 -14.11 0.32 -5.74
C VAL A 143 -14.42 -0.10 -7.18
N THR A 144 -13.52 -0.85 -7.80
CA THR A 144 -13.64 -1.40 -9.16
C THR A 144 -13.85 -2.92 -9.14
N SER A 145 -13.44 -3.59 -8.06
CA SER A 145 -13.67 -5.02 -7.82
C SER A 145 -14.97 -5.27 -7.07
N LYS A 146 -15.53 -6.47 -7.19
CA LYS A 146 -16.76 -6.92 -6.47
C LYS A 146 -16.52 -7.12 -4.97
N CYS A 147 -15.25 -7.32 -4.55
CA CYS A 147 -14.82 -7.53 -3.17
C CYS A 147 -13.44 -6.93 -2.99
N GLY A 148 -13.26 -6.02 -2.05
CA GLY A 148 -11.96 -5.46 -1.68
C GLY A 148 -11.30 -6.23 -0.54
N SER A 149 -10.06 -5.91 -0.24
CA SER A 149 -9.31 -6.55 0.87
C SER A 149 -9.97 -6.30 2.23
N ALA A 150 -10.54 -5.10 2.45
CA ALA A 150 -11.30 -4.79 3.65
C ALA A 150 -12.55 -5.66 3.79
N ASP A 151 -13.25 -5.90 2.67
CA ASP A 151 -14.48 -6.70 2.67
C ASP A 151 -14.18 -8.15 3.05
N LEU A 152 -13.16 -8.76 2.42
CA LEU A 152 -12.78 -10.14 2.72
C LEU A 152 -12.27 -10.28 4.16
N LEU A 153 -11.35 -9.42 4.60
CA LEU A 153 -10.80 -9.52 5.96
C LEU A 153 -11.85 -9.26 7.04
N ALA A 154 -12.80 -8.35 6.81
CA ALA A 154 -13.96 -8.19 7.71
C ALA A 154 -14.83 -9.44 7.74
N GLY A 155 -15.09 -10.06 6.59
CA GLY A 155 -15.79 -11.36 6.50
C GLY A 155 -15.06 -12.51 7.20
N LEU A 156 -13.74 -12.42 7.34
CA LEU A 156 -12.91 -13.36 8.08
C LEU A 156 -12.80 -13.04 9.59
N GLY A 157 -13.36 -11.89 10.04
CA GLY A 157 -13.47 -11.55 11.46
C GLY A 157 -12.64 -10.33 11.89
N VAL A 158 -11.95 -9.63 10.98
CA VAL A 158 -11.20 -8.41 11.32
C VAL A 158 -12.17 -7.26 11.58
N ASN A 159 -12.01 -6.56 12.70
CA ASN A 159 -12.73 -5.31 12.96
C ASN A 159 -11.99 -4.13 12.31
N LEU A 160 -12.64 -3.51 11.30
CA LEU A 160 -12.06 -2.38 10.54
C LEU A 160 -12.00 -1.08 11.35
N ASP A 161 -12.81 -0.97 12.42
CA ASP A 161 -12.93 0.21 13.28
C ASP A 161 -12.26 -0.03 14.65
N ALA A 162 -11.30 -0.95 14.72
CA ALA A 162 -10.59 -1.28 15.95
C ALA A 162 -9.80 -0.08 16.48
N THR A 163 -9.82 0.10 17.81
CA THR A 163 -9.08 1.18 18.47
C THR A 163 -7.56 0.98 18.34
N PRO A 164 -6.74 2.05 18.47
CA PRO A 164 -5.29 1.92 18.47
C PRO A 164 -4.74 0.90 19.49
N ASP A 165 -5.34 0.83 20.68
CA ASP A 165 -4.96 -0.19 21.69
C ASP A 165 -5.25 -1.61 21.20
N LYS A 166 -6.41 -1.84 20.61
CA LYS A 166 -6.77 -3.14 20.04
C LYS A 166 -5.84 -3.52 18.90
N LEU A 167 -5.43 -2.55 18.05
CA LEU A 167 -4.49 -2.79 16.96
C LEU A 167 -3.10 -3.17 17.48
N ARG A 168 -2.59 -2.50 18.53
CA ARG A 168 -1.30 -2.89 19.15
C ARG A 168 -1.35 -4.31 19.70
N ARG A 169 -2.43 -4.66 20.41
CA ARG A 169 -2.64 -6.02 20.88
C ARG A 169 -2.73 -7.02 19.72
N ALA A 170 -3.39 -6.67 18.62
CA ALA A 170 -3.47 -7.54 17.45
C ALA A 170 -2.09 -7.81 16.83
N LEU A 171 -1.18 -6.84 16.82
CA LEU A 171 0.21 -7.06 16.37
C LEU A 171 0.95 -8.05 17.29
N ASP A 172 0.73 -8.00 18.60
CA ASP A 172 1.37 -8.91 19.55
C ASP A 172 0.72 -10.31 19.54
N GLU A 173 -0.62 -10.39 19.54
CA GLU A 173 -1.34 -11.64 19.70
C GLU A 173 -1.61 -12.37 18.36
N LEU A 174 -1.91 -11.62 17.29
CA LEU A 174 -2.23 -12.19 15.98
C LEU A 174 -1.07 -12.11 14.97
N GLY A 175 -0.13 -11.18 15.19
CA GLY A 175 0.97 -10.90 14.26
C GLY A 175 0.58 -9.99 13.08
N PHE A 176 -0.66 -9.53 12.99
CA PHE A 176 -1.07 -8.64 11.90
C PHE A 176 -2.16 -7.65 12.32
N VAL A 177 -2.22 -6.54 11.57
CA VAL A 177 -3.30 -5.54 11.61
C VAL A 177 -3.74 -5.15 10.22
N PHE A 178 -4.95 -4.63 10.12
CA PHE A 178 -5.48 -4.01 8.92
C PHE A 178 -5.81 -2.54 9.18
N PHE A 179 -5.19 -1.65 8.42
CA PHE A 179 -5.50 -0.22 8.44
C PHE A 179 -6.51 0.08 7.33
N PHE A 180 -7.74 0.35 7.71
CA PHE A 180 -8.80 0.74 6.79
C PHE A 180 -8.58 2.18 6.33
N ALA A 181 -8.17 2.38 5.08
CA ALA A 181 -7.68 3.65 4.54
C ALA A 181 -8.55 4.88 4.86
N PRO A 182 -9.90 4.84 4.77
CA PRO A 182 -10.75 5.99 5.13
C PRO A 182 -10.60 6.47 6.58
N GLY A 183 -10.31 5.58 7.51
CA GLY A 183 -10.11 5.92 8.93
C GLY A 183 -8.79 6.65 9.19
N TYR A 184 -7.76 6.39 8.36
CA TYR A 184 -6.42 6.95 8.57
C TYR A 184 -6.09 8.14 7.68
N HIS A 185 -6.87 8.38 6.63
CA HIS A 185 -6.63 9.47 5.66
C HIS A 185 -7.84 10.39 5.52
N PRO A 186 -8.23 11.14 6.56
CA PRO A 186 -9.40 12.02 6.52
C PRO A 186 -9.30 13.10 5.44
N ALA A 187 -8.08 13.52 5.07
CA ALA A 187 -7.83 14.48 4.00
C ALA A 187 -8.39 14.05 2.63
N PHE A 188 -8.53 12.74 2.40
CA PHE A 188 -9.09 12.22 1.14
C PHE A 188 -10.58 12.54 0.94
N LYS A 189 -11.32 12.92 2.00
CA LYS A 189 -12.74 13.30 1.88
C LYS A 189 -12.95 14.45 0.89
N ASN A 190 -12.08 15.47 0.92
CA ASN A 190 -12.16 16.63 0.05
C ASN A 190 -11.71 16.36 -1.39
N ILE A 191 -11.08 15.21 -1.63
CA ILE A 191 -10.60 14.80 -2.96
C ILE A 191 -11.56 13.78 -3.59
N ALA A 192 -12.40 13.12 -2.79
CA ALA A 192 -13.27 12.05 -3.26
C ALA A 192 -14.22 12.46 -4.41
N PRO A 193 -14.88 13.65 -4.39
CA PRO A 193 -15.72 14.09 -5.51
C PRO A 193 -14.93 14.23 -6.81
N VAL A 194 -13.74 14.84 -6.73
CA VAL A 194 -12.85 15.04 -7.89
C VAL A 194 -12.40 13.70 -8.47
N ARG A 195 -11.98 12.77 -7.63
CA ARG A 195 -11.60 11.41 -8.06
C ARG A 195 -12.75 10.68 -8.75
N LYS A 196 -13.97 10.81 -8.22
CA LYS A 196 -15.17 10.22 -8.83
C LYS A 196 -15.46 10.82 -10.20
N ALA A 197 -15.34 12.15 -10.36
CA ALA A 197 -15.55 12.84 -11.62
C ALA A 197 -14.51 12.43 -12.67
N LEU A 198 -13.23 12.32 -12.31
CA LEU A 198 -12.16 11.85 -13.19
C LEU A 198 -12.39 10.38 -13.61
N ALA A 199 -12.72 9.51 -12.66
CA ALA A 199 -13.00 8.10 -12.93
C ALA A 199 -14.20 7.91 -13.89
N ALA A 200 -15.25 8.73 -13.77
CA ALA A 200 -16.39 8.71 -14.69
C ALA A 200 -16.01 9.06 -16.15
N ARG A 201 -14.89 9.78 -16.33
CA ARG A 201 -14.31 10.11 -17.65
C ARG A 201 -13.25 9.10 -18.10
N GLY A 202 -13.06 7.98 -17.34
CA GLY A 202 -12.00 7.00 -17.61
C GLY A 202 -10.59 7.53 -17.31
N GLN A 203 -10.46 8.65 -16.60
CA GLN A 203 -9.20 9.31 -16.37
C GLN A 203 -8.61 8.90 -15.01
N ARG A 204 -7.37 8.41 -15.03
CA ARG A 204 -6.59 8.11 -13.82
C ARG A 204 -5.86 9.35 -13.31
N SER A 205 -5.48 9.33 -12.05
CA SER A 205 -4.67 10.37 -11.42
C SER A 205 -3.68 9.75 -10.45
N VAL A 206 -2.77 10.53 -9.92
CA VAL A 206 -1.80 10.11 -8.89
C VAL A 206 -2.45 9.35 -7.73
N PHE A 207 -3.72 9.62 -7.41
CA PHE A 207 -4.46 8.91 -6.35
C PHE A 207 -4.76 7.44 -6.64
N ASN A 208 -4.59 6.97 -7.86
CA ASN A 208 -4.72 5.55 -8.21
C ASN A 208 -3.49 4.74 -7.79
N ILE A 209 -2.36 5.41 -7.54
CA ILE A 209 -1.08 4.78 -7.19
C ILE A 209 -0.56 5.18 -5.81
N LEU A 210 -1.13 6.19 -5.16
CA LEU A 210 -0.67 6.65 -3.84
C LEU A 210 -1.02 5.69 -2.70
N GLY A 211 -2.14 4.96 -2.79
CA GLY A 211 -2.62 4.09 -1.71
C GLY A 211 -1.56 3.21 -1.08
N PRO A 212 -0.80 2.44 -1.87
CA PRO A 212 0.26 1.58 -1.37
C PRO A 212 1.43 2.31 -0.70
N LEU A 213 1.65 3.59 -1.02
CA LEU A 213 2.79 4.35 -0.54
C LEU A 213 2.51 5.10 0.76
N ILE A 214 1.25 5.14 1.21
CA ILE A 214 0.82 5.99 2.34
C ILE A 214 0.34 5.18 3.56
N ASN A 215 0.76 3.93 3.70
CA ASN A 215 0.44 3.12 4.88
C ASN A 215 0.79 3.88 6.17
N PRO A 216 -0.19 4.12 7.08
CA PRO A 216 0.02 4.91 8.29
C PRO A 216 0.96 4.23 9.29
N GLY A 217 1.06 2.90 9.27
CA GLY A 217 1.98 2.12 10.10
C GLY A 217 3.45 2.20 9.65
N ARG A 218 3.71 2.69 8.44
CA ARG A 218 5.06 2.86 7.86
C ARG A 218 5.94 1.61 7.96
N PRO A 219 5.46 0.43 7.52
CA PRO A 219 6.25 -0.80 7.57
C PRO A 219 7.54 -0.64 6.78
N ALA A 220 8.63 -1.23 7.29
CA ALA A 220 9.94 -1.18 6.65
C ALA A 220 10.01 -2.03 5.37
N HIS A 221 9.06 -2.95 5.19
CA HIS A 221 9.05 -3.85 4.05
C HIS A 221 7.72 -3.76 3.30
N VAL A 222 7.75 -3.91 1.97
CA VAL A 222 6.54 -3.86 1.13
C VAL A 222 6.66 -4.86 -0.02
N LEU A 223 5.61 -5.66 -0.23
CA LEU A 223 5.36 -6.35 -1.48
C LEU A 223 4.20 -5.65 -2.17
N LEU A 224 4.50 -4.96 -3.28
CA LEU A 224 3.58 -4.09 -4.00
C LEU A 224 3.17 -4.69 -5.34
N GLY A 225 1.89 -5.02 -5.49
CA GLY A 225 1.29 -5.30 -6.77
C GLY A 225 0.95 -4.02 -7.55
N VAL A 226 1.20 -4.00 -8.84
CA VAL A 226 1.06 -2.81 -9.69
C VAL A 226 0.20 -3.13 -10.91
N TYR A 227 -0.85 -2.37 -11.16
CA TYR A 227 -1.81 -2.62 -12.25
C TYR A 227 -1.22 -2.50 -13.67
N SER A 228 -0.05 -1.89 -13.82
CA SER A 228 0.59 -1.64 -15.12
C SER A 228 2.10 -1.80 -15.03
N SER A 229 2.69 -2.49 -15.99
CA SER A 229 4.13 -2.74 -16.06
C SER A 229 4.97 -1.45 -16.13
N ALA A 230 4.43 -0.38 -16.73
CA ALA A 230 5.10 0.92 -16.83
C ALA A 230 5.28 1.61 -15.46
N TRP A 231 4.41 1.29 -14.49
CA TRP A 231 4.48 1.85 -13.14
C TRP A 231 5.44 1.09 -12.22
N VAL A 232 5.81 -0.14 -12.53
CA VAL A 232 6.69 -0.97 -11.67
C VAL A 232 8.00 -0.25 -11.31
N PRO A 233 8.82 0.26 -12.27
CA PRO A 233 10.06 0.95 -11.91
C PRO A 233 9.81 2.29 -11.21
N LYS A 234 8.75 3.02 -11.59
CA LYS A 234 8.43 4.32 -10.96
C LYS A 234 8.04 4.17 -9.50
N LEU A 235 7.20 3.18 -9.17
CA LEU A 235 6.77 2.94 -7.79
C LEU A 235 7.88 2.34 -6.93
N ALA A 236 8.73 1.47 -7.49
CA ALA A 236 9.92 1.00 -6.80
C ALA A 236 10.86 2.16 -6.45
N ALA A 237 11.14 3.07 -7.40
CA ALA A 237 11.97 4.26 -7.15
C ALA A 237 11.32 5.24 -6.15
N ALA A 238 10.00 5.39 -6.18
CA ALA A 238 9.28 6.21 -5.20
C ALA A 238 9.40 5.63 -3.78
N LEU A 239 9.23 4.31 -3.60
CA LEU A 239 9.40 3.63 -2.31
C LEU A 239 10.84 3.70 -1.81
N ASP A 240 11.83 3.57 -2.68
CA ASP A 240 13.24 3.76 -2.35
C ASP A 240 13.50 5.20 -1.85
N SER A 241 12.98 6.21 -2.54
CA SER A 241 13.05 7.63 -2.15
C SER A 241 12.33 7.94 -0.82
N LEU A 242 11.32 7.16 -0.46
CA LEU A 242 10.61 7.25 0.82
C LEU A 242 11.37 6.58 1.97
N GLY A 243 12.53 5.95 1.71
CA GLY A 243 13.35 5.26 2.69
C GLY A 243 12.79 3.91 3.11
N THR A 244 11.98 3.24 2.26
CA THR A 244 11.47 1.90 2.54
C THR A 244 12.63 0.90 2.53
N GLY A 245 12.78 0.12 3.60
CA GLY A 245 13.97 -0.68 3.86
C GLY A 245 14.22 -1.81 2.84
N SER A 246 13.17 -2.52 2.42
CA SER A 246 13.26 -3.48 1.30
C SER A 246 11.88 -3.90 0.78
N GLY A 247 11.83 -4.27 -0.48
CA GLY A 247 10.63 -4.82 -1.07
C GLY A 247 10.71 -4.96 -2.58
N LEU A 248 9.58 -5.36 -3.14
CA LEU A 248 9.40 -5.54 -4.58
C LEU A 248 8.14 -4.82 -5.04
N ALA A 249 8.21 -4.16 -6.19
CA ALA A 249 7.06 -3.79 -7.01
C ALA A 249 6.93 -4.83 -8.14
N ALA A 250 5.73 -5.35 -8.37
CA ALA A 250 5.50 -6.44 -9.30
C ALA A 250 4.22 -6.25 -10.11
N HIS A 251 4.21 -6.76 -11.34
CA HIS A 251 3.07 -6.74 -12.24
C HIS A 251 3.00 -8.05 -13.01
N GLY A 252 1.90 -8.78 -12.87
CA GLY A 252 1.63 -9.97 -13.67
C GLY A 252 1.13 -9.58 -15.06
N VAL A 253 1.83 -10.00 -16.12
CA VAL A 253 1.52 -9.66 -17.51
C VAL A 253 0.57 -10.69 -18.10
N ILE A 254 -0.71 -10.37 -18.27
CA ILE A 254 -1.71 -11.26 -18.89
C ILE A 254 -1.53 -11.26 -20.39
N ASP A 255 -1.47 -10.07 -21.01
CA ASP A 255 -1.13 -9.85 -22.43
C ASP A 255 -0.48 -8.45 -22.59
N GLY A 256 -0.21 -8.02 -23.82
CA GLY A 256 0.55 -6.80 -24.06
C GLY A 256 0.03 -5.51 -23.43
N GLN A 257 -1.22 -5.48 -22.95
CA GLN A 257 -1.84 -4.30 -22.32
C GLN A 257 -2.54 -4.61 -21.00
N ARG A 258 -2.97 -5.86 -20.77
CA ARG A 258 -3.66 -6.26 -19.54
C ARG A 258 -2.71 -6.93 -18.59
N GLY A 259 -2.91 -6.68 -17.32
CA GLY A 259 -2.15 -7.31 -16.27
C GLY A 259 -2.93 -7.38 -14.97
N ILE A 260 -2.29 -7.96 -13.98
CA ILE A 260 -2.83 -8.09 -12.62
C ILE A 260 -1.84 -7.45 -11.64
N ASP A 261 -2.36 -6.78 -10.63
CA ASP A 261 -1.58 -6.14 -9.57
C ASP A 261 -1.17 -7.14 -8.47
N GLU A 262 -0.66 -8.31 -8.92
CA GLU A 262 -0.15 -9.38 -8.07
C GLU A 262 1.00 -10.10 -8.79
N LEU A 263 1.90 -10.74 -8.04
CA LEU A 263 2.76 -11.80 -8.55
C LEU A 263 1.91 -13.07 -8.70
N THR A 264 1.93 -13.68 -9.89
CA THR A 264 1.09 -14.86 -10.14
C THR A 264 1.85 -16.03 -10.74
N THR A 265 1.32 -17.22 -10.55
CA THR A 265 1.78 -18.42 -11.26
C THR A 265 1.17 -18.56 -12.66
N ALA A 266 0.23 -17.67 -13.02
CA ALA A 266 -0.47 -17.72 -14.30
C ALA A 266 0.15 -16.83 -15.38
N THR A 267 1.14 -16.00 -15.02
CA THR A 267 1.70 -14.97 -15.91
C THR A 267 3.21 -14.90 -15.77
N ARG A 268 3.86 -14.23 -16.74
CA ARG A 268 5.16 -13.61 -16.48
C ARG A 268 4.96 -12.41 -15.57
N ASN A 269 5.87 -12.19 -14.66
CA ASN A 269 5.78 -11.13 -13.68
C ASN A 269 6.97 -10.19 -13.85
N ARG A 270 6.71 -8.93 -14.22
CA ARG A 270 7.74 -7.89 -14.20
C ARG A 270 7.97 -7.45 -12.76
N VAL A 271 9.24 -7.47 -12.34
CA VAL A 271 9.60 -7.20 -10.94
C VAL A 271 10.73 -6.18 -10.89
N GLN A 272 10.60 -5.22 -9.95
CA GLN A 272 11.64 -4.26 -9.61
C GLN A 272 11.78 -4.17 -8.09
N GLY A 273 12.99 -4.36 -7.59
CA GLY A 273 13.32 -4.21 -6.18
C GLY A 273 13.59 -2.77 -5.76
N PHE A 274 13.52 -2.53 -4.45
CA PHE A 274 13.91 -1.28 -3.79
C PHE A 274 14.50 -1.54 -2.40
N GLY A 275 15.15 -0.52 -1.82
CA GLY A 275 15.87 -0.69 -0.56
C GLY A 275 17.01 -1.68 -0.69
N ARG A 276 17.06 -2.70 0.17
CA ARG A 276 18.09 -3.75 0.10
C ARG A 276 18.01 -4.61 -1.16
N LEU A 277 16.87 -4.62 -1.85
CA LEU A 277 16.62 -5.43 -3.04
C LEU A 277 16.68 -4.60 -4.34
N ARG A 278 17.19 -3.36 -4.31
CA ARG A 278 17.20 -2.42 -5.44
C ARG A 278 17.87 -2.94 -6.72
N ASP A 279 18.79 -3.88 -6.58
CA ASP A 279 19.51 -4.45 -7.73
C ASP A 279 18.68 -5.49 -8.50
N ILE A 280 17.51 -5.86 -7.99
CA ILE A 280 16.60 -6.78 -8.67
C ILE A 280 15.82 -5.99 -9.72
N SER A 281 15.99 -6.38 -10.99
CA SER A 281 15.18 -5.96 -12.12
C SER A 281 15.04 -7.18 -13.04
N ALA A 282 13.86 -7.83 -13.02
CA ALA A 282 13.70 -9.13 -13.63
C ALA A 282 12.30 -9.37 -14.16
N GLU A 283 12.17 -10.38 -15.00
CA GLU A 283 10.91 -11.05 -15.29
C GLU A 283 10.94 -12.43 -14.63
N TRP A 284 9.97 -12.71 -13.79
CA TRP A 284 9.84 -13.99 -13.07
C TRP A 284 8.64 -14.80 -13.54
N THR A 285 8.79 -16.10 -13.52
CA THR A 285 7.72 -17.07 -13.76
C THR A 285 7.57 -18.00 -12.56
N ALA A 286 6.51 -18.79 -12.51
CA ALA A 286 6.28 -19.79 -11.48
C ALA A 286 7.47 -20.79 -11.38
N GLU A 287 8.04 -21.16 -12.52
CA GLU A 287 9.09 -22.17 -12.67
C GLU A 287 10.41 -21.75 -12.02
N ASP A 288 10.70 -20.43 -11.95
CA ASP A 288 11.86 -19.89 -11.24
C ASP A 288 11.86 -20.29 -9.76
N PHE A 289 10.69 -20.57 -9.21
CA PHE A 289 10.48 -20.90 -7.80
C PHE A 289 10.07 -22.36 -7.57
N GLY A 290 10.10 -23.21 -8.61
CA GLY A 290 9.73 -24.63 -8.52
C GLY A 290 8.22 -24.86 -8.52
N LEU A 291 7.43 -23.89 -8.98
CA LEU A 291 5.99 -23.98 -9.18
C LEU A 291 5.67 -24.17 -10.67
N SER A 292 4.47 -24.66 -10.96
CA SER A 292 4.02 -24.82 -12.34
C SER A 292 3.22 -23.61 -12.81
N LEU A 293 3.29 -23.32 -14.11
CA LEU A 293 2.35 -22.38 -14.74
C LEU A 293 0.91 -22.88 -14.55
N SER A 294 0.01 -21.96 -14.24
CA SER A 294 -1.40 -22.25 -14.02
C SER A 294 -2.30 -21.47 -14.98
N PRO A 295 -3.54 -21.92 -15.22
CA PRO A 295 -4.51 -21.13 -15.95
C PRO A 295 -4.87 -19.84 -15.19
N PHE A 296 -4.98 -18.71 -15.89
CA PHE A 296 -5.41 -17.44 -15.28
C PHE A 296 -6.82 -17.53 -14.67
N ALA A 297 -7.66 -18.42 -15.20
CA ALA A 297 -8.99 -18.71 -14.68
C ALA A 297 -8.98 -19.17 -13.20
N ASP A 298 -7.91 -19.81 -12.75
CA ASP A 298 -7.76 -20.27 -11.36
C ASP A 298 -7.69 -19.11 -10.36
N LEU A 299 -7.33 -17.91 -10.82
CA LEU A 299 -7.17 -16.73 -9.97
C LEU A 299 -8.45 -15.90 -9.83
N GLN A 300 -9.53 -16.28 -10.51
CA GLN A 300 -10.76 -15.51 -10.53
C GLN A 300 -11.44 -15.50 -9.16
N GLY A 301 -11.87 -14.31 -8.75
CA GLY A 301 -12.69 -14.09 -7.57
C GLY A 301 -14.12 -13.73 -7.91
N GLY A 302 -14.90 -13.42 -6.89
CA GLY A 302 -16.29 -13.02 -7.00
C GLY A 302 -16.66 -11.91 -6.02
N ASP A 303 -17.91 -11.91 -5.61
CA ASP A 303 -18.37 -11.10 -4.48
C ASP A 303 -17.85 -11.66 -3.13
N LEU A 304 -18.20 -11.03 -2.04
CA LEU A 304 -17.74 -11.44 -0.71
C LEU A 304 -18.13 -12.88 -0.38
N ALA A 305 -19.37 -13.29 -0.70
CA ALA A 305 -19.85 -14.63 -0.39
C ALA A 305 -19.06 -15.69 -1.16
N ALA A 306 -18.86 -15.48 -2.46
CA ALA A 306 -18.06 -16.35 -3.32
C ALA A 306 -16.61 -16.42 -2.85
N ASN A 307 -16.00 -15.28 -2.46
CA ASN A 307 -14.62 -15.25 -1.98
C ASN A 307 -14.43 -15.91 -0.60
N LEU A 308 -15.44 -15.86 0.28
CA LEU A 308 -15.41 -16.60 1.54
C LEU A 308 -15.52 -18.12 1.31
N GLU A 309 -16.36 -18.57 0.39
CA GLU A 309 -16.45 -19.99 0.03
C GLU A 309 -15.17 -20.48 -0.67
N LEU A 310 -14.60 -19.66 -1.55
CA LEU A 310 -13.31 -19.97 -2.18
C LEU A 310 -12.18 -20.06 -1.14
N THR A 311 -12.16 -19.16 -0.15
CA THR A 311 -11.24 -19.23 0.98
C THR A 311 -11.37 -20.55 1.73
N LYS A 312 -12.59 -20.97 2.09
CA LYS A 312 -12.82 -22.26 2.74
C LYS A 312 -12.33 -23.44 1.89
N SER A 313 -12.58 -23.38 0.58
CA SER A 313 -12.15 -24.40 -0.37
C SER A 313 -10.61 -24.50 -0.44
N VAL A 314 -9.93 -23.35 -0.52
CA VAL A 314 -8.44 -23.28 -0.50
C VAL A 314 -7.91 -23.89 0.80
N LEU A 315 -8.41 -23.48 1.96
CA LEU A 315 -7.94 -23.96 3.26
C LEU A 315 -8.24 -25.46 3.48
N ALA A 316 -9.22 -26.03 2.78
CA ALA A 316 -9.54 -27.44 2.81
C ALA A 316 -8.77 -28.26 1.74
N GLY A 317 -7.83 -27.65 1.00
CA GLY A 317 -7.07 -28.29 -0.06
C GLY A 317 -7.89 -28.63 -1.32
N ARG A 318 -9.03 -27.96 -1.53
CA ARG A 318 -9.93 -28.15 -2.68
C ARG A 318 -10.08 -26.92 -3.56
N GLY A 319 -9.28 -25.88 -3.30
CA GLY A 319 -9.24 -24.67 -4.13
C GLY A 319 -8.53 -24.93 -5.47
N PRO A 320 -8.69 -24.02 -6.46
CA PRO A 320 -7.93 -24.05 -7.69
C PRO A 320 -6.44 -24.06 -7.41
N GLN A 321 -5.68 -24.96 -8.08
CA GLN A 321 -4.25 -25.12 -7.80
C GLN A 321 -3.45 -23.84 -8.08
N GLY A 322 -3.76 -23.11 -9.16
CA GLY A 322 -3.11 -21.86 -9.49
C GLY A 322 -3.33 -20.78 -8.44
N LEU A 323 -4.51 -20.73 -7.80
CA LEU A 323 -4.77 -19.82 -6.70
C LEU A 323 -3.95 -20.19 -5.46
N VAL A 324 -3.93 -21.48 -5.09
CA VAL A 324 -3.10 -21.99 -3.98
C VAL A 324 -1.64 -21.62 -4.19
N ASP A 325 -1.10 -21.94 -5.37
CA ASP A 325 0.31 -21.71 -5.71
C ASP A 325 0.66 -20.22 -5.78
N THR A 326 -0.28 -19.39 -6.25
CA THR A 326 -0.09 -17.92 -6.27
C THR A 326 -0.06 -17.34 -4.84
N ILE A 327 -0.92 -17.80 -3.94
CA ILE A 327 -0.88 -17.38 -2.52
C ILE A 327 0.44 -17.83 -1.89
N VAL A 328 0.85 -19.07 -2.11
CA VAL A 328 2.10 -19.65 -1.62
C VAL A 328 3.31 -18.86 -2.12
N LEU A 329 3.36 -18.53 -3.42
CA LEU A 329 4.43 -17.74 -4.04
C LEU A 329 4.58 -16.36 -3.37
N ASN A 330 3.49 -15.61 -3.25
CA ASN A 330 3.53 -14.28 -2.63
C ASN A 330 3.92 -14.36 -1.15
N ALA A 331 3.45 -15.36 -0.41
CA ALA A 331 3.83 -15.58 0.98
C ALA A 331 5.32 -15.95 1.11
N ALA A 332 5.83 -16.80 0.25
CA ALA A 332 7.25 -17.16 0.20
C ALA A 332 8.15 -15.95 -0.09
N ILE A 333 7.76 -15.12 -1.05
CA ILE A 333 8.43 -13.85 -1.36
C ILE A 333 8.36 -12.89 -0.16
N GLY A 334 7.21 -12.76 0.49
CA GLY A 334 7.07 -11.94 1.70
C GLY A 334 8.00 -12.41 2.83
N MET A 335 8.09 -13.72 3.08
CA MET A 335 9.03 -14.30 4.07
C MET A 335 10.49 -14.01 3.72
N TRP A 336 10.85 -14.11 2.45
CA TRP A 336 12.19 -13.77 1.98
C TRP A 336 12.52 -12.28 2.13
N ILE A 337 11.58 -11.39 1.79
CA ILE A 337 11.75 -9.93 1.94
C ILE A 337 12.04 -9.56 3.41
N VAL A 338 11.33 -10.17 4.37
CA VAL A 338 11.54 -9.88 5.81
C VAL A 338 12.65 -10.73 6.44
N GLY A 339 13.32 -11.61 5.69
CA GLY A 339 14.44 -12.42 6.15
C GLY A 339 14.05 -13.64 6.98
N LEU A 340 12.79 -14.08 6.97
CA LEU A 340 12.35 -15.32 7.63
C LEU A 340 12.78 -16.58 6.87
N ARG A 341 13.06 -16.47 5.57
CA ARG A 341 13.60 -17.53 4.73
C ARG A 341 14.76 -17.00 3.89
N PRO A 342 15.83 -17.79 3.72
CA PRO A 342 17.02 -17.35 2.99
C PRO A 342 16.75 -17.22 1.48
N THR A 343 15.87 -18.03 0.92
CA THR A 343 15.44 -17.96 -0.48
C THR A 343 13.92 -18.07 -0.62
N VAL A 344 13.38 -17.64 -1.76
CA VAL A 344 11.94 -17.80 -2.06
C VAL A 344 11.58 -19.28 -2.13
N ARG A 345 12.45 -20.14 -2.73
CA ARG A 345 12.20 -21.59 -2.83
C ARG A 345 12.04 -22.25 -1.45
N ASP A 346 12.87 -21.87 -0.47
CA ASP A 346 12.74 -22.37 0.91
C ASP A 346 11.43 -21.93 1.57
N GLY A 347 10.86 -20.82 1.10
CA GLY A 347 9.58 -20.30 1.58
C GLY A 347 8.36 -21.03 0.98
N VAL A 348 8.48 -21.59 -0.23
CA VAL A 348 7.32 -22.16 -0.97
C VAL A 348 6.70 -23.34 -0.21
N GLU A 349 7.49 -24.34 0.16
CA GLU A 349 6.97 -25.52 0.88
C GLU A 349 6.41 -25.12 2.26
N TYR A 350 7.10 -24.26 2.97
CA TYR A 350 6.64 -23.80 4.28
C TYR A 350 5.36 -22.97 4.18
N ALA A 351 5.22 -22.08 3.19
CA ALA A 351 3.98 -21.35 2.94
C ALA A 351 2.81 -22.28 2.64
N ARG A 352 3.06 -23.35 1.85
CA ARG A 352 2.07 -24.36 1.52
C ARG A 352 1.62 -25.13 2.75
N GLU A 353 2.57 -25.55 3.59
CA GLU A 353 2.27 -26.22 4.86
C GLU A 353 1.41 -25.34 5.77
N LEU A 354 1.75 -24.05 5.91
CA LEU A 354 0.95 -23.11 6.72
C LEU A 354 -0.46 -22.92 6.17
N LEU A 355 -0.59 -22.77 4.85
CA LEU A 355 -1.86 -22.54 4.17
C LEU A 355 -2.79 -23.76 4.29
N LEU A 356 -2.29 -24.96 3.98
CA LEU A 356 -3.09 -26.19 3.87
C LEU A 356 -3.07 -27.06 5.15
N GLY A 357 -2.03 -26.92 6.00
CA GLY A 357 -1.86 -27.67 7.25
C GLY A 357 -2.65 -27.11 8.44
N GLY A 358 -3.60 -26.20 8.19
CA GLY A 358 -4.53 -25.68 9.21
C GLY A 358 -4.03 -24.49 10.02
N ALA A 359 -2.78 -24.01 9.83
CA ALA A 359 -2.28 -22.86 10.56
C ALA A 359 -3.06 -21.58 10.23
N VAL A 360 -3.35 -21.34 8.95
CA VAL A 360 -4.15 -20.18 8.51
C VAL A 360 -5.61 -20.30 8.99
N ALA A 361 -6.18 -21.51 8.98
CA ALA A 361 -7.55 -21.73 9.51
C ALA A 361 -7.63 -21.36 11.01
N ARG A 362 -6.65 -21.81 11.82
CA ARG A 362 -6.54 -21.44 13.23
C ARG A 362 -6.30 -19.93 13.42
N LYS A 363 -5.51 -19.28 12.55
CA LYS A 363 -5.30 -17.84 12.58
C LYS A 363 -6.61 -17.07 12.35
N ILE A 364 -7.45 -17.50 11.42
CA ILE A 364 -8.78 -16.92 11.17
C ILE A 364 -9.67 -17.06 12.40
N GLU A 365 -9.71 -18.23 13.03
CA GLU A 365 -10.51 -18.44 14.25
C GLU A 365 -10.02 -17.55 15.39
N ALA A 366 -8.72 -17.54 15.67
CA ALA A 366 -8.12 -16.64 16.66
C ALA A 366 -8.42 -15.16 16.38
N THR A 367 -8.50 -14.77 15.09
CA THR A 367 -8.86 -13.41 14.69
C THR A 367 -10.31 -13.10 15.08
N ARG A 368 -11.23 -14.01 14.83
CA ARG A 368 -12.65 -13.86 15.22
C ARG A 368 -12.82 -13.73 16.73
N GLU A 369 -12.20 -14.62 17.48
CA GLU A 369 -12.22 -14.59 18.95
C GLU A 369 -11.65 -13.29 19.50
N PHE A 370 -10.50 -12.87 18.97
CA PHE A 370 -9.82 -11.63 19.37
C PHE A 370 -10.66 -10.39 19.17
N TYR A 371 -11.36 -10.27 18.04
CA TYR A 371 -12.16 -9.08 17.74
C TYR A 371 -13.59 -9.16 18.29
N ALA A 372 -14.07 -10.33 18.70
CA ALA A 372 -15.34 -10.49 19.42
C ALA A 372 -15.25 -10.14 20.91
N SER A 373 -14.05 -10.20 21.51
CA SER A 373 -13.72 -9.77 22.88
C SER A 373 -13.45 -8.28 22.94
#